data_069ff31457d4f886290e905b66b5e404
#
_entry.id   069ff31457d4f886290e905b66b5e404
#
_cell.length_a   1.000
_cell.length_b   1.000
_cell.length_c   1.000
_cell.angle_alpha   90.00
_cell.angle_beta   90.00
_cell.angle_gamma   90.00
#
_symmetry.space_group_name_H-M   'P 1'
#
loop_
_entity.id
_entity.type
_entity.pdbx_description
1 polymer ?
#
loop_
_entity_poly.entity_id
_entity_poly.type
_entity_poly.pdbx_seq_one_letter_code
_entity_poly.pdbx_strand_id
1 'polypeptide(L)'
;MVNDYQKEAPGLTLSTAMQEAARCLLCADAPCSKACPAGTDPARFIRSLRFQNVKGAAEVIRENNALGAVCARVCPTERYCESACPRGKIDRPIRIGDLQRYITDMEASLGMKILKPGKDTGKKVAIVGAGPAGLQAATTLRQR
;
A
#
# COMPACT_ATOMS: atom_id res chain seq x y z
N MET A 1 14.47 11.12 -27.02
CA MET A 1 13.07 11.43 -26.65
C MET A 1 12.68 10.44 -25.56
N VAL A 2 12.55 10.90 -24.32
CA VAL A 2 12.00 10.07 -23.23
C VAL A 2 10.52 9.96 -23.53
N ASN A 3 10.02 8.74 -23.73
CA ASN A 3 8.62 8.47 -24.02
C ASN A 3 7.77 9.03 -22.87
N ASP A 4 6.76 9.84 -23.14
CA ASP A 4 5.85 10.42 -22.12
C ASP A 4 5.16 9.36 -21.25
N TYR A 5 5.06 8.13 -21.73
CA TYR A 5 4.56 6.97 -20.98
C TYR A 5 5.43 6.54 -19.79
N GLN A 6 6.66 7.07 -19.66
CA GLN A 6 7.59 6.76 -18.57
C GLN A 6 7.59 7.83 -17.47
N LYS A 7 6.88 8.94 -17.67
CA LYS A 7 6.75 9.99 -16.65
C LYS A 7 5.65 9.61 -15.67
N GLU A 8 6.06 9.08 -14.55
CA GLU A 8 5.16 8.87 -13.42
C GLU A 8 4.65 10.23 -12.90
N ALA A 9 3.35 10.37 -12.70
CA ALA A 9 2.82 11.58 -12.07
C ALA A 9 3.48 11.80 -10.69
N PRO A 10 3.77 13.05 -10.30
CA PRO A 10 4.39 13.33 -9.02
C PRO A 10 3.52 12.75 -7.87
N GLY A 11 4.16 12.05 -6.94
CA GLY A 11 3.51 11.55 -5.73
C GLY A 11 3.16 12.68 -4.75
N LEU A 12 2.49 12.32 -3.67
CA LEU A 12 2.21 13.26 -2.59
C LEU A 12 3.51 13.66 -1.89
N THR A 13 3.60 14.93 -1.50
CA THR A 13 4.61 15.42 -0.55
C THR A 13 4.19 15.08 0.88
N LEU A 14 5.10 15.23 1.85
CA LEU A 14 4.75 15.07 3.27
C LEU A 14 3.53 15.91 3.65
N SER A 15 3.53 17.19 3.30
CA SER A 15 2.44 18.11 3.64
C SER A 15 1.11 17.65 3.04
N THR A 16 1.08 17.34 1.75
CA THR A 16 -0.15 16.91 1.07
C THR A 16 -0.62 15.53 1.51
N ALA A 17 0.30 14.62 1.85
CA ALA A 17 -0.04 13.31 2.40
C ALA A 17 -0.69 13.45 3.80
N MET A 18 -0.14 14.30 4.65
CA MET A 18 -0.70 14.55 5.98
C MET A 18 -2.07 15.23 5.91
N GLN A 19 -2.24 16.22 5.03
CA GLN A 19 -3.53 16.86 4.78
C GLN A 19 -4.58 15.85 4.30
N GLU A 20 -4.22 15.01 3.34
CA GLU A 20 -5.13 13.99 2.83
C GLU A 20 -5.47 12.93 3.89
N ALA A 21 -4.48 12.46 4.66
CA ALA A 21 -4.71 11.54 5.77
C ALA A 21 -5.61 12.14 6.86
N ALA A 22 -5.49 13.44 7.13
CA ALA A 22 -6.32 14.15 8.12
C ALA A 22 -7.80 14.20 7.72
N ARG A 23 -8.14 14.11 6.44
CA ARG A 23 -9.52 14.06 5.95
C ARG A 23 -10.22 12.73 6.25
N CYS A 24 -9.47 11.68 6.61
CA CYS A 24 -10.03 10.36 6.89
C CYS A 24 -10.98 10.39 8.10
N LEU A 25 -12.16 9.79 7.95
CA LEU A 25 -13.19 9.74 9.01
C LEU A 25 -12.88 8.72 10.11
N LEU A 26 -11.82 7.92 9.97
CA LEU A 26 -11.43 6.87 10.92
C LEU A 26 -12.57 5.89 11.26
N CYS A 27 -13.32 5.45 10.25
CA CYS A 27 -14.45 4.55 10.41
C CYS A 27 -14.07 3.31 11.25
N ALA A 28 -14.89 2.95 12.22
CA ALA A 28 -14.69 1.76 13.06
C ALA A 28 -14.81 0.46 12.24
N ASP A 29 -15.82 0.41 11.37
CA ASP A 29 -16.06 -0.69 10.42
C ASP A 29 -15.74 -0.20 9.01
N ALA A 30 -14.44 -0.10 8.69
CA ALA A 30 -13.91 0.59 7.53
C ALA A 30 -14.33 -0.06 6.19
N PRO A 31 -15.26 0.53 5.41
CA PRO A 31 -15.66 -0.04 4.13
C PRO A 31 -14.51 -0.13 3.13
N CYS A 32 -13.56 0.80 3.18
CA CYS A 32 -12.39 0.80 2.31
C CYS A 32 -11.49 -0.44 2.54
N SER A 33 -11.35 -0.89 3.79
CA SER A 33 -10.57 -2.09 4.12
C SER A 33 -11.28 -3.36 3.62
N LYS A 34 -12.60 -3.41 3.75
CA LYS A 34 -13.42 -4.53 3.24
C LYS A 34 -13.43 -4.61 1.71
N ALA A 35 -13.35 -3.46 1.04
CA ALA A 35 -13.36 -3.38 -0.41
C ALA A 35 -12.01 -3.69 -1.06
N CYS A 36 -10.93 -3.86 -0.29
CA CYS A 36 -9.62 -4.18 -0.84
C CYS A 36 -9.54 -5.67 -1.23
N PRO A 37 -9.35 -6.01 -2.53
CA PRO A 37 -9.27 -7.41 -2.95
C PRO A 37 -8.06 -8.17 -2.38
N ALA A 38 -6.98 -7.43 -2.05
CA ALA A 38 -5.77 -7.98 -1.44
C ALA A 38 -5.88 -8.08 0.09
N GLY A 39 -6.98 -7.61 0.69
CA GLY A 39 -7.15 -7.58 2.13
C GLY A 39 -6.22 -6.60 2.86
N THR A 40 -5.57 -5.66 2.14
CA THR A 40 -4.82 -4.58 2.77
C THR A 40 -5.80 -3.69 3.56
N ASP A 41 -5.35 -3.15 4.69
CA ASP A 41 -6.21 -2.34 5.57
C ASP A 41 -5.90 -0.82 5.46
N PRO A 42 -6.58 -0.09 4.53
CA PRO A 42 -6.39 1.35 4.38
C PRO A 42 -6.68 2.14 5.66
N ALA A 43 -7.69 1.76 6.41
CA ALA A 43 -8.05 2.48 7.63
C ALA A 43 -6.91 2.46 8.66
N ARG A 44 -6.23 1.30 8.80
CA ARG A 44 -5.11 1.15 9.74
C ARG A 44 -3.89 1.91 9.27
N PHE A 45 -3.47 1.78 8.01
CA PHE A 45 -2.27 2.48 7.56
C PHE A 45 -2.47 3.99 7.50
N ILE A 46 -3.66 4.49 7.13
CA ILE A 46 -3.97 5.92 7.15
C ILE A 46 -3.98 6.45 8.59
N ARG A 47 -4.51 5.69 9.54
CA ARG A 47 -4.45 6.05 10.96
C ARG A 47 -3.01 6.17 11.44
N SER A 48 -2.15 5.19 11.13
CA SER A 48 -0.72 5.23 11.47
C SER A 48 -0.02 6.45 10.84
N LEU A 49 -0.26 6.71 9.56
CA LEU A 49 0.30 7.86 8.87
C LEU A 49 -0.14 9.19 9.49
N ARG A 50 -1.41 9.29 9.88
CA ARG A 50 -1.96 10.49 10.52
C ARG A 50 -1.24 10.86 11.82
N PHE A 51 -0.69 9.88 12.54
CA PHE A 51 0.18 10.06 13.69
C PHE A 51 1.67 10.11 13.32
N GLN A 52 1.98 10.37 12.06
CA GLN A 52 3.35 10.45 11.52
C GLN A 52 4.17 9.16 11.66
N ASN A 53 3.50 8.05 11.96
CA ASN A 53 4.12 6.73 12.05
C ASN A 53 4.17 6.07 10.67
N VAL A 54 5.08 6.55 9.80
CA VAL A 54 5.26 6.02 8.44
C VAL A 54 5.68 4.56 8.48
N LYS A 55 6.56 4.17 9.42
CA LYS A 55 6.99 2.78 9.57
C LYS A 55 5.81 1.86 9.90
N GLY A 56 5.01 2.21 10.90
CA GLY A 56 3.82 1.43 11.26
C GLY A 56 2.79 1.38 10.12
N ALA A 57 2.67 2.45 9.34
CA ALA A 57 1.82 2.44 8.15
C ALA A 57 2.33 1.46 7.08
N ALA A 58 3.64 1.42 6.83
CA ALA A 58 4.25 0.47 5.92
C ALA A 58 4.15 -0.98 6.44
N GLU A 59 4.31 -1.21 7.74
CA GLU A 59 4.10 -2.52 8.37
C GLU A 59 2.70 -3.06 8.10
N VAL A 60 1.66 -2.23 8.28
CA VAL A 60 0.27 -2.60 7.97
C VAL A 60 0.09 -2.99 6.50
N ILE A 61 0.68 -2.25 5.56
CA ILE A 61 0.62 -2.59 4.13
C ILE A 61 1.30 -3.95 3.89
N ARG A 62 2.46 -4.19 4.52
CA ARG A 62 3.28 -5.38 4.31
C ARG A 62 2.76 -6.63 5.03
N GLU A 63 1.80 -6.52 5.93
CA GLU A 63 1.20 -7.68 6.62
C GLU A 63 0.69 -8.73 5.62
N ASN A 64 0.12 -8.30 4.50
CA ASN A 64 -0.44 -9.21 3.50
C ASN A 64 -0.15 -8.83 2.04
N ASN A 65 0.53 -7.72 1.78
CA ASN A 65 0.78 -7.21 0.44
C ASN A 65 2.25 -6.83 0.25
N ALA A 66 3.06 -7.80 -0.17
CA ALA A 66 4.45 -7.55 -0.53
C ALA A 66 4.59 -6.60 -1.73
N LEU A 67 3.57 -6.51 -2.57
CA LEU A 67 3.54 -5.67 -3.77
C LEU A 67 2.82 -4.33 -3.55
N GLY A 68 2.74 -3.86 -2.30
CA GLY A 68 2.03 -2.63 -1.94
C GLY A 68 2.41 -1.40 -2.78
N ALA A 69 3.68 -1.25 -3.14
CA ALA A 69 4.15 -0.16 -4.00
C ALA A 69 3.63 -0.26 -5.44
N VAL A 70 3.55 -1.49 -5.98
CA VAL A 70 2.98 -1.75 -7.31
C VAL A 70 1.47 -1.52 -7.29
N CYS A 71 0.76 -2.08 -6.30
CA CYS A 71 -0.67 -1.86 -6.13
C CYS A 71 -1.02 -0.37 -6.04
N ALA A 72 -0.21 0.42 -5.34
CA ALA A 72 -0.41 1.86 -5.22
C ALA A 72 -0.34 2.63 -6.56
N ARG A 73 0.24 2.01 -7.60
CA ARG A 73 0.41 2.63 -8.93
C ARG A 73 -0.55 2.10 -9.98
N VAL A 74 -0.92 0.83 -9.89
CA VAL A 74 -1.68 0.17 -10.98
C VAL A 74 -3.07 -0.30 -10.56
N CYS A 75 -3.39 -0.30 -9.26
CA CYS A 75 -4.69 -0.72 -8.79
C CYS A 75 -5.76 0.33 -9.17
N PRO A 76 -6.89 -0.07 -9.77
CA PRO A 76 -8.01 0.84 -10.02
C PRO A 76 -8.77 1.12 -8.70
N THR A 77 -8.15 1.92 -7.83
CA THR A 77 -8.64 2.20 -6.47
C THR A 77 -10.04 2.81 -6.45
N GLU A 78 -10.39 3.53 -7.53
CA GLU A 78 -11.71 4.10 -7.77
C GLU A 78 -12.83 3.06 -7.94
N ARG A 79 -12.46 1.79 -8.17
CA ARG A 79 -13.40 0.66 -8.25
C ARG A 79 -13.47 -0.18 -6.95
N TYR A 80 -12.56 0.09 -6.03
CA TYR A 80 -12.41 -0.69 -4.80
C TYR A 80 -12.45 0.19 -3.56
N CYS A 81 -11.30 0.44 -2.93
CA CYS A 81 -11.23 1.09 -1.64
C CYS A 81 -11.70 2.56 -1.66
N GLU A 82 -11.42 3.29 -2.74
CA GLU A 82 -11.83 4.69 -2.85
C GLU A 82 -13.32 4.83 -3.13
N SER A 83 -13.91 3.98 -4.01
CA SER A 83 -15.36 3.97 -4.24
C SER A 83 -16.16 3.64 -2.97
N ALA A 84 -15.59 2.78 -2.11
CA ALA A 84 -16.23 2.42 -0.85
C ALA A 84 -16.01 3.43 0.28
N CYS A 85 -15.24 4.50 0.04
CA CYS A 85 -14.91 5.49 1.08
C CYS A 85 -16.11 6.38 1.40
N PRO A 86 -16.64 6.37 2.66
CA PRO A 86 -17.77 7.21 3.04
C PRO A 86 -17.52 8.71 2.88
N ARG A 87 -16.27 9.13 2.89
CA ARG A 87 -15.89 10.53 2.66
C ARG A 87 -16.38 11.05 1.30
N GLY A 88 -16.50 10.16 0.30
CA GLY A 88 -17.04 10.50 -1.02
C GLY A 88 -18.48 11.03 -1.01
N LYS A 89 -19.23 10.78 0.06
CA LYS A 89 -20.57 11.34 0.26
C LYS A 89 -20.57 12.77 0.83
N ILE A 90 -19.43 13.26 1.28
CA ILE A 90 -19.28 14.59 1.88
C ILE A 90 -18.65 15.55 0.88
N ASP A 91 -17.52 15.15 0.30
CA ASP A 91 -16.79 15.94 -0.69
C ASP A 91 -16.19 15.01 -1.77
N ARG A 92 -15.06 14.37 -1.50
CA ARG A 92 -14.42 13.39 -2.39
C ARG A 92 -13.80 12.25 -1.55
N PRO A 93 -13.69 11.04 -2.10
CA PRO A 93 -13.01 9.94 -1.42
C PRO A 93 -11.60 10.34 -0.97
N ILE A 94 -11.09 9.66 0.03
CA ILE A 94 -9.66 9.74 0.37
C ILE A 94 -8.86 9.12 -0.78
N ARG A 95 -7.79 9.77 -1.20
CA ARG A 95 -6.83 9.28 -2.21
C ARG A 95 -5.99 8.15 -1.61
N ILE A 96 -6.61 7.00 -1.43
CA ILE A 96 -6.02 5.86 -0.69
C ILE A 96 -4.81 5.30 -1.44
N GLY A 97 -4.90 5.18 -2.76
CA GLY A 97 -3.78 4.75 -3.60
C GLY A 97 -2.57 5.66 -3.48
N ASP A 98 -2.78 6.97 -3.53
CA ASP A 98 -1.70 7.94 -3.40
C ASP A 98 -1.06 7.95 -2.01
N LEU A 99 -1.85 7.77 -0.96
CA LEU A 99 -1.32 7.62 0.40
C LEU A 99 -0.51 6.33 0.55
N GLN A 100 -0.98 5.24 -0.02
CA GLN A 100 -0.22 3.98 -0.05
C GLN A 100 1.09 4.14 -0.82
N ARG A 101 1.06 4.84 -1.98
CA ARG A 101 2.26 5.17 -2.74
C ARG A 101 3.24 5.98 -1.92
N TYR A 102 2.79 7.06 -1.28
CA TYR A 102 3.61 7.88 -0.41
C TYR A 102 4.31 7.05 0.68
N ILE A 103 3.55 6.19 1.39
CA ILE A 103 4.09 5.35 2.45
C ILE A 103 5.16 4.39 1.92
N THR A 104 4.88 3.72 0.79
CA THR A 104 5.82 2.74 0.22
C THR A 104 7.05 3.38 -0.42
N ASP A 105 6.93 4.59 -0.96
CA ASP A 105 8.06 5.38 -1.46
C ASP A 105 8.95 5.86 -0.31
N MET A 106 8.35 6.29 0.81
CA MET A 106 9.10 6.61 2.03
C MET A 106 9.78 5.38 2.63
N GLU A 107 9.12 4.23 2.66
CA GLU A 107 9.71 2.95 3.05
C GLU A 107 10.99 2.65 2.26
N ALA A 108 10.91 2.79 0.94
CA ALA A 108 12.04 2.54 0.04
C ALA A 108 13.16 3.58 0.23
N SER A 109 12.83 4.87 0.27
CA SER A 109 13.80 5.97 0.38
C SER A 109 14.57 5.94 1.71
N LEU A 110 13.93 5.52 2.79
CA LEU A 110 14.51 5.39 4.12
C LEU A 110 15.16 4.01 4.36
N GLY A 111 15.15 3.12 3.36
CA GLY A 111 15.74 1.78 3.48
C GLY A 111 15.11 0.91 4.57
N MET A 112 13.81 1.09 4.85
CA MET A 112 13.13 0.32 5.89
C MET A 112 13.03 -1.15 5.50
N LYS A 113 13.56 -2.05 6.32
CA LYS A 113 13.50 -3.51 6.14
C LYS A 113 12.31 -4.07 6.93
N ILE A 114 11.10 -3.94 6.40
CA ILE A 114 9.88 -4.41 7.07
C ILE A 114 9.69 -5.91 6.87
N LEU A 115 9.76 -6.37 5.62
CA LEU A 115 9.69 -7.80 5.33
C LEU A 115 11.03 -8.46 5.73
N LYS A 116 10.94 -9.46 6.59
CA LYS A 116 12.10 -10.22 7.07
C LYS A 116 12.02 -11.65 6.56
N PRO A 117 13.15 -12.24 6.10
CA PRO A 117 13.18 -13.64 5.76
C PRO A 117 12.98 -14.51 7.02
N GLY A 118 12.28 -15.62 6.87
CA GLY A 118 12.18 -16.65 7.89
C GLY A 118 13.49 -17.42 8.04
N LYS A 119 13.51 -18.41 8.94
CA LYS A 119 14.66 -19.32 9.13
C LYS A 119 14.92 -20.12 7.84
N ASP A 120 16.18 -20.33 7.54
CA ASP A 120 16.54 -21.20 6.41
C ASP A 120 16.19 -22.66 6.76
N THR A 121 15.37 -23.26 5.89
CA THR A 121 14.93 -24.64 6.02
C THR A 121 15.75 -25.63 5.17
N GLY A 122 16.70 -25.14 4.36
CA GLY A 122 17.45 -25.93 3.39
C GLY A 122 16.62 -26.40 2.18
N LYS A 123 15.31 -26.14 2.16
CA LYS A 123 14.42 -26.54 1.05
C LYS A 123 14.55 -25.58 -0.11
N LYS A 124 14.68 -26.12 -1.32
CA LYS A 124 14.76 -25.35 -2.57
C LYS A 124 13.40 -25.38 -3.25
N VAL A 125 12.88 -24.20 -3.59
CA VAL A 125 11.61 -24.03 -4.33
C VAL A 125 11.89 -23.23 -5.58
N ALA A 126 11.47 -23.75 -6.74
CA ALA A 126 11.52 -23.02 -8.00
C ALA A 126 10.14 -22.40 -8.28
N ILE A 127 10.13 -21.12 -8.70
CA ILE A 127 8.91 -20.42 -9.09
C ILE A 127 9.07 -20.00 -10.54
N VAL A 128 8.15 -20.45 -11.39
CA VAL A 128 8.14 -20.08 -12.80
C VAL A 128 7.16 -18.92 -13.00
N GLY A 129 7.69 -17.77 -13.43
CA GLY A 129 6.95 -16.55 -13.64
C GLY A 129 7.19 -15.48 -12.55
N ALA A 130 7.56 -14.27 -12.99
CA ALA A 130 7.83 -13.10 -12.15
C ALA A 130 6.65 -12.11 -12.12
N GLY A 131 5.45 -12.56 -12.39
CA GLY A 131 4.22 -11.78 -12.21
C GLY A 131 3.84 -11.63 -10.72
N PRO A 132 2.78 -10.86 -10.43
CA PRO A 132 2.37 -10.58 -9.04
C PRO A 132 2.18 -11.85 -8.19
N ALA A 133 1.58 -12.89 -8.76
CA ALA A 133 1.35 -14.16 -8.06
C ALA A 133 2.67 -14.85 -7.69
N GLY A 134 3.62 -14.95 -8.64
CA GLY A 134 4.93 -15.56 -8.38
C GLY A 134 5.75 -14.79 -7.36
N LEU A 135 5.78 -13.46 -7.46
CA LEU A 135 6.49 -12.60 -6.51
C LEU A 135 5.90 -12.69 -5.09
N GLN A 136 4.57 -12.68 -4.97
CA GLN A 136 3.91 -12.84 -3.68
C GLN A 136 4.15 -14.23 -3.09
N ALA A 137 4.08 -15.29 -3.90
CA ALA A 137 4.39 -16.65 -3.47
C ALA A 137 5.84 -16.77 -2.98
N ALA A 138 6.81 -16.22 -3.73
CA ALA A 138 8.22 -16.20 -3.34
C ALA A 138 8.42 -15.51 -1.99
N THR A 139 7.80 -14.34 -1.82
CA THR A 139 7.88 -13.58 -0.56
C THR A 139 7.29 -14.38 0.60
N THR A 140 6.11 -14.95 0.42
CA THR A 140 5.42 -15.74 1.47
C THR A 140 6.25 -16.98 1.85
N LEU A 141 6.78 -17.71 0.88
CA LEU A 141 7.63 -18.88 1.13
C LEU A 141 8.92 -18.49 1.85
N ARG A 142 9.52 -17.35 1.50
CA ARG A 142 10.77 -16.91 2.14
C ARG A 142 10.56 -16.40 3.57
N GLN A 143 9.36 -15.98 3.93
CA GLN A 143 9.02 -15.55 5.28
C GLN A 143 8.71 -16.72 6.23
N ARG A 144 8.37 -17.89 5.68
CA ARG A 144 8.04 -19.12 6.42
C ARG A 144 9.22 -20.08 6.54
#